data_4085e4b2da11ddaf6abb23bbcb1d63a3
#
_entry.id   4085e4b2da11ddaf6abb23bbcb1d63a3
#
_cell.length_a   1.000
_cell.length_b   1.000
_cell.length_c   1.000
_cell.angle_alpha   90.00
_cell.angle_beta   90.00
_cell.angle_gamma   90.00
#
_symmetry.space_group_name_H-M   'P 1'
#
loop_
_entity.id
_entity.type
_entity.pdbx_description
1 polymer ?
#
loop_
_entity_poly.entity_id
_entity_poly.type
_entity_poly.pdbx_seq_one_letter_code
_entity_poly.pdbx_strand_id
1 'polypeptide(L)'
;SYYLVFKQPVIQSNAFQDFWFSVQNFTNVQEVIENYETQVTTHLLDAGFKYQTVFNTVNVDTTGMLHPDFSYYNPTAILHHRVPFIKVKTIDANQHITPYILNEIETISDYPVDLIVSHMSKINYPDFKYMLARKYLKTNLEQHNVTKKIAIHLHVFYVDLLQEFLDSFSQFLFSYDLF
;
A
#
# COMPACT_ATOMS: atom_id res chain seq x y z
N SER A 1 -0.31 -12.12 11.01
CA SER A 1 0.19 -10.79 11.37
C SER A 1 1.70 -10.74 11.22
N TYR A 2 2.25 -9.63 10.69
CA TYR A 2 3.68 -9.54 10.33
C TYR A 2 4.47 -8.65 11.28
N TYR A 3 3.81 -8.01 12.21
CA TYR A 3 4.45 -7.19 13.23
C TYR A 3 3.70 -7.35 14.53
N LEU A 4 4.36 -7.98 15.47
CA LEU A 4 3.84 -8.24 16.80
C LEU A 4 4.73 -7.56 17.83
N VAL A 5 4.12 -6.84 18.75
CA VAL A 5 4.80 -6.22 19.89
C VAL A 5 4.28 -6.84 21.16
N PHE A 6 5.17 -7.46 21.89
CA PHE A 6 4.85 -8.07 23.18
C PHE A 6 5.38 -7.19 24.31
N LYS A 7 4.53 -6.91 25.29
CA LYS A 7 4.95 -6.23 26.52
C LYS A 7 5.74 -7.18 27.42
N GLN A 8 6.61 -6.61 28.27
CA GLN A 8 7.47 -7.39 29.15
C GLN A 8 6.72 -8.46 29.99
N PRO A 9 5.53 -8.19 30.59
CA PRO A 9 4.82 -9.23 31.33
C PRO A 9 4.39 -10.43 30.48
N VAL A 10 4.12 -10.21 29.18
CA VAL A 10 3.79 -11.30 28.26
C VAL A 10 5.04 -12.15 28.00
N ILE A 11 6.16 -11.49 27.66
CA ILE A 11 7.43 -12.18 27.33
C ILE A 11 7.93 -13.03 28.50
N GLN A 12 7.72 -12.56 29.72
CA GLN A 12 8.14 -13.25 30.95
C GLN A 12 7.18 -14.37 31.40
N SER A 13 6.05 -14.52 30.74
CA SER A 13 5.07 -15.53 31.10
C SER A 13 5.45 -16.93 30.60
N ASN A 14 5.07 -17.96 31.37
CA ASN A 14 5.23 -19.33 30.91
C ASN A 14 4.47 -19.58 29.60
N ALA A 15 3.27 -19.02 29.44
CA ALA A 15 2.48 -19.19 28.21
C ALA A 15 3.24 -18.71 26.96
N PHE A 16 3.92 -17.56 27.04
CA PHE A 16 4.74 -17.08 25.94
C PHE A 16 5.95 -18.00 25.67
N GLN A 17 6.65 -18.37 26.73
CA GLN A 17 7.82 -19.23 26.61
C GLN A 17 7.47 -20.61 26.09
N ASP A 18 6.45 -21.26 26.65
CA ASP A 18 5.99 -22.58 26.24
C ASP A 18 5.54 -22.58 24.77
N PHE A 19 4.83 -21.51 24.33
CA PHE A 19 4.44 -21.37 22.93
C PHE A 19 5.66 -21.35 22.00
N TRP A 20 6.65 -20.53 22.29
CA TRP A 20 7.82 -20.40 21.41
C TRP A 20 8.76 -21.61 21.50
N PHE A 21 8.86 -22.29 22.65
CA PHE A 21 9.62 -23.54 22.76
C PHE A 21 8.93 -24.71 22.08
N SER A 22 7.61 -24.63 21.85
CA SER A 22 6.88 -25.67 21.12
C SER A 22 7.04 -25.60 19.59
N VAL A 23 7.65 -24.52 19.07
CA VAL A 23 7.80 -24.30 17.62
C VAL A 23 8.67 -25.37 17.00
N GLN A 24 8.13 -26.05 15.99
CA GLN A 24 8.79 -27.10 15.21
C GLN A 24 9.07 -26.63 13.79
N ASN A 25 10.03 -27.28 13.15
CA ASN A 25 10.30 -27.06 11.74
C ASN A 25 9.32 -27.84 10.88
N PHE A 26 8.68 -27.13 9.96
CA PHE A 26 7.84 -27.72 8.91
C PHE A 26 8.44 -27.43 7.54
N THR A 27 8.21 -28.33 6.60
CA THR A 27 8.61 -28.14 5.19
C THR A 27 7.59 -27.34 4.41
N ASN A 28 6.35 -27.27 4.91
CA ASN A 28 5.25 -26.56 4.30
C ASN A 28 4.94 -25.27 5.10
N VAL A 29 4.99 -24.12 4.42
CA VAL A 29 4.68 -22.81 5.01
C VAL A 29 3.24 -22.75 5.54
N GLN A 30 2.29 -23.43 4.90
CA GLN A 30 0.90 -23.44 5.34
C GLN A 30 0.75 -24.07 6.73
N GLU A 31 1.48 -25.13 7.02
CA GLU A 31 1.49 -25.76 8.35
C GLU A 31 2.04 -24.81 9.43
N VAL A 32 3.05 -24.00 9.09
CA VAL A 32 3.56 -22.98 10.02
C VAL A 32 2.51 -21.91 10.31
N ILE A 33 1.79 -21.47 9.29
CA ILE A 33 0.71 -20.48 9.46
C ILE A 33 -0.39 -21.03 10.36
N GLU A 34 -0.85 -22.25 10.11
CA GLU A 34 -1.96 -22.87 10.84
C GLU A 34 -1.61 -23.22 12.29
N ASN A 35 -0.40 -23.71 12.53
CA ASN A 35 -0.01 -24.15 13.87
C ASN A 35 0.52 -23.01 14.75
N TYR A 36 1.06 -21.94 14.17
CA TYR A 36 1.70 -20.88 14.96
C TYR A 36 1.19 -19.48 14.64
N GLU A 37 1.19 -19.04 13.39
CA GLU A 37 0.87 -17.65 13.08
C GLU A 37 -0.56 -17.30 13.48
N THR A 38 -1.51 -18.18 13.20
CA THR A 38 -2.93 -17.98 13.54
C THR A 38 -3.23 -18.29 15.02
N GLN A 39 -2.39 -19.07 15.69
CA GLN A 39 -2.65 -19.56 17.05
C GLN A 39 -2.06 -18.67 18.15
N VAL A 40 -1.00 -17.90 17.88
CA VAL A 40 -0.30 -17.13 18.90
C VAL A 40 -1.23 -16.18 19.68
N THR A 41 -2.16 -15.52 18.99
CA THR A 41 -3.09 -14.58 19.65
C THR A 41 -4.07 -15.32 20.55
N THR A 42 -4.65 -16.41 20.07
CA THR A 42 -5.60 -17.24 20.85
C THR A 42 -4.92 -17.82 22.07
N HIS A 43 -3.73 -18.38 21.92
CA HIS A 43 -2.96 -18.95 23.01
C HIS A 43 -2.68 -17.94 24.14
N LEU A 44 -2.31 -16.71 23.78
CA LEU A 44 -2.07 -15.66 24.77
C LEU A 44 -3.36 -15.12 25.40
N LEU A 45 -4.47 -15.09 24.64
CA LEU A 45 -5.79 -14.75 25.19
C LEU A 45 -6.26 -15.77 26.23
N ASP A 46 -6.09 -17.06 25.95
CA ASP A 46 -6.45 -18.16 26.85
C ASP A 46 -5.62 -18.09 28.13
N ALA A 47 -4.40 -17.57 28.07
CA ALA A 47 -3.56 -17.29 29.22
C ALA A 47 -3.92 -15.99 29.97
N GLY A 48 -5.01 -15.29 29.57
CA GLY A 48 -5.53 -14.09 30.24
C GLY A 48 -4.92 -12.77 29.76
N PHE A 49 -4.09 -12.76 28.72
CA PHE A 49 -3.56 -11.54 28.14
C PHE A 49 -4.58 -10.88 27.20
N LYS A 50 -4.39 -9.59 26.96
CA LYS A 50 -5.21 -8.80 26.01
C LYS A 50 -4.36 -8.37 24.84
N TYR A 51 -4.99 -8.23 23.67
CA TYR A 51 -4.34 -7.67 22.50
C TYR A 51 -5.04 -6.40 21.99
N GLN A 52 -4.33 -5.63 21.20
CA GLN A 52 -4.85 -4.48 20.47
C GLN A 52 -4.23 -4.48 19.07
N THR A 53 -5.02 -4.12 18.07
CA THR A 53 -4.56 -3.92 16.71
C THR A 53 -4.44 -2.43 16.40
N VAL A 54 -3.52 -2.05 15.53
CA VAL A 54 -3.41 -0.67 15.02
C VAL A 54 -4.63 -0.35 14.17
N PHE A 55 -5.07 -1.30 13.34
CA PHE A 55 -6.27 -1.21 12.53
C PHE A 55 -7.16 -2.43 12.79
N ASN A 56 -8.43 -2.18 13.11
CA ASN A 56 -9.40 -3.23 13.39
C ASN A 56 -10.45 -3.29 12.29
N THR A 57 -10.60 -4.46 11.68
CA THR A 57 -11.54 -4.70 10.57
C THR A 57 -12.92 -5.18 11.01
N VAL A 58 -13.19 -5.29 12.32
CA VAL A 58 -14.47 -5.82 12.85
C VAL A 58 -15.69 -5.06 12.32
N ASN A 59 -15.57 -3.75 12.11
CA ASN A 59 -16.64 -2.90 11.58
C ASN A 59 -16.47 -2.53 10.11
N VAL A 60 -15.57 -3.20 9.40
CA VAL A 60 -15.33 -2.95 7.98
C VAL A 60 -16.15 -3.96 7.17
N ASP A 61 -16.82 -3.48 6.15
CA ASP A 61 -17.49 -4.38 5.19
C ASP A 61 -16.43 -5.20 4.45
N THR A 62 -16.44 -6.49 4.69
CA THR A 62 -15.56 -7.48 4.06
C THR A 62 -16.33 -8.41 3.12
N THR A 63 -17.57 -8.07 2.81
CA THR A 63 -18.42 -8.85 1.90
C THR A 63 -17.74 -8.98 0.54
N GLY A 64 -17.66 -10.19 0.04
CA GLY A 64 -17.05 -10.49 -1.26
C GLY A 64 -15.51 -10.54 -1.25
N MET A 65 -14.85 -10.38 -0.12
CA MET A 65 -13.41 -10.61 -0.03
C MET A 65 -13.10 -12.09 -0.27
N LEU A 66 -12.26 -12.35 -1.27
CA LEU A 66 -11.80 -13.70 -1.60
C LEU A 66 -10.54 -14.10 -0.82
N HIS A 67 -9.88 -13.14 -0.20
CA HIS A 67 -8.66 -13.32 0.57
C HIS A 67 -8.79 -12.67 1.94
N PRO A 68 -8.35 -13.32 3.04
CA PRO A 68 -8.53 -12.80 4.39
C PRO A 68 -7.70 -11.55 4.71
N ASP A 69 -6.74 -11.21 3.86
CA ASP A 69 -5.88 -10.04 4.07
C ASP A 69 -6.52 -8.78 3.47
N PHE A 70 -7.09 -7.96 4.33
CA PHE A 70 -7.75 -6.70 3.96
C PHE A 70 -6.84 -5.74 3.18
N SER A 71 -5.52 -5.81 3.37
CA SER A 71 -4.57 -4.95 2.64
C SER A 71 -4.59 -5.15 1.12
N TYR A 72 -5.05 -6.31 0.64
CA TYR A 72 -5.20 -6.53 -0.80
C TYR A 72 -6.38 -5.78 -1.41
N TYR A 73 -7.41 -5.48 -0.62
CA TYR A 73 -8.63 -4.85 -1.12
C TYR A 73 -8.62 -3.35 -0.93
N ASN A 74 -8.08 -2.87 0.19
CA ASN A 74 -8.04 -1.45 0.48
C ASN A 74 -6.73 -1.05 1.18
N PRO A 75 -5.60 -1.05 0.46
CA PRO A 75 -4.31 -0.69 1.03
C PRO A 75 -4.25 0.77 1.50
N THR A 76 -4.96 1.68 0.85
CA THR A 76 -4.97 3.09 1.24
C THR A 76 -5.69 3.31 2.57
N ALA A 77 -6.78 2.59 2.85
CA ALA A 77 -7.44 2.66 4.17
C ALA A 77 -6.49 2.26 5.30
N ILE A 78 -5.66 1.24 5.08
CA ILE A 78 -4.65 0.81 6.07
C ILE A 78 -3.62 1.92 6.31
N LEU A 79 -3.17 2.58 5.26
CA LEU A 79 -2.23 3.71 5.35
C LEU A 79 -2.86 4.91 6.07
N HIS A 80 -4.11 5.26 5.79
CA HIS A 80 -4.86 6.32 6.48
C HIS A 80 -4.97 6.06 7.99
N HIS A 81 -5.09 4.80 8.39
CA HIS A 81 -5.05 4.41 9.80
C HIS A 81 -3.63 4.33 10.38
N ARG A 82 -2.63 4.83 9.64
CA ARG A 82 -1.23 4.90 10.04
C ARG A 82 -0.63 3.55 10.43
N VAL A 83 -1.06 2.49 9.77
CA VAL A 83 -0.36 1.21 9.85
C VAL A 83 0.99 1.38 9.14
N PRO A 84 2.12 1.19 9.84
CA PRO A 84 3.44 1.58 9.33
C PRO A 84 4.03 0.58 8.33
N PHE A 85 3.24 -0.33 7.82
CA PHE A 85 3.69 -1.40 6.93
C PHE A 85 2.72 -1.63 5.79
N ILE A 86 3.26 -1.73 4.59
CA ILE A 86 2.57 -2.25 3.43
C ILE A 86 3.37 -3.42 2.85
N LYS A 87 2.67 -4.50 2.51
CA LYS A 87 3.33 -5.67 1.94
C LYS A 87 3.69 -5.44 0.47
N VAL A 88 4.84 -5.93 0.04
CA VAL A 88 5.21 -5.96 -1.38
C VAL A 88 4.13 -6.66 -2.21
N LYS A 89 3.60 -7.79 -1.73
CA LYS A 89 2.49 -8.51 -2.39
C LYS A 89 1.22 -7.67 -2.57
N THR A 90 0.97 -6.70 -1.69
CA THR A 90 -0.17 -5.78 -1.83
C THR A 90 0.03 -4.86 -3.04
N ILE A 91 1.25 -4.38 -3.25
CA ILE A 91 1.60 -3.56 -4.40
C ILE A 91 1.51 -4.40 -5.68
N ASP A 92 2.05 -5.62 -5.68
CA ASP A 92 1.98 -6.55 -6.81
C ASP A 92 0.54 -6.85 -7.23
N ALA A 93 -0.34 -7.11 -6.27
CA ALA A 93 -1.75 -7.40 -6.52
C ALA A 93 -2.55 -6.18 -6.98
N ASN A 94 -2.08 -4.97 -6.68
CA ASN A 94 -2.76 -3.70 -6.94
C ASN A 94 -1.95 -2.78 -7.86
N GLN A 95 -1.30 -3.31 -8.87
CA GLN A 95 -0.43 -2.55 -9.77
C GLN A 95 -1.13 -1.33 -10.39
N HIS A 96 -2.40 -1.45 -10.73
CA HIS A 96 -3.21 -0.40 -11.33
C HIS A 96 -3.45 0.81 -10.42
N ILE A 97 -3.41 0.63 -9.09
CA ILE A 97 -3.55 1.71 -8.10
C ILE A 97 -2.24 2.04 -7.39
N THR A 98 -1.14 1.42 -7.76
CA THR A 98 0.17 1.68 -7.14
C THR A 98 0.55 3.16 -7.11
N PRO A 99 0.31 3.98 -8.16
CA PRO A 99 0.58 5.41 -8.09
C PRO A 99 -0.16 6.12 -6.95
N TYR A 100 -1.40 5.73 -6.67
CA TYR A 100 -2.16 6.29 -5.55
C TYR A 100 -1.63 5.84 -4.20
N ILE A 101 -1.20 4.57 -4.09
CA ILE A 101 -0.58 4.05 -2.87
C ILE A 101 0.71 4.82 -2.55
N LEU A 102 1.56 5.04 -3.55
CA LEU A 102 2.81 5.77 -3.39
C LEU A 102 2.57 7.23 -3.01
N ASN A 103 1.62 7.90 -3.67
CA ASN A 103 1.22 9.25 -3.32
C ASN A 103 0.69 9.35 -1.89
N GLU A 104 -0.08 8.37 -1.45
CA GLU A 104 -0.58 8.32 -0.07
C GLU A 104 0.57 8.21 0.93
N ILE A 105 1.56 7.36 0.67
CA ILE A 105 2.75 7.22 1.51
C ILE A 105 3.51 8.56 1.61
N GLU A 106 3.71 9.27 0.50
CA GLU A 106 4.35 10.59 0.49
C GLU A 106 3.55 11.63 1.27
N THR A 107 2.23 11.55 1.24
CA THR A 107 1.34 12.52 1.91
C THR A 107 1.34 12.34 3.43
N ILE A 108 1.40 11.09 3.90
CA ILE A 108 1.24 10.78 5.33
C ILE A 108 2.55 10.53 6.07
N SER A 109 3.68 10.45 5.36
CA SER A 109 4.97 10.12 5.95
C SER A 109 6.14 10.72 5.17
N ASP A 110 7.30 10.80 5.85
CA ASP A 110 8.58 11.18 5.22
C ASP A 110 9.32 9.97 4.61
N TYR A 111 8.62 8.85 4.38
CA TYR A 111 9.25 7.66 3.82
C TYR A 111 9.70 7.93 2.38
N PRO A 112 10.96 7.62 2.03
CA PRO A 112 11.49 7.89 0.70
C PRO A 112 10.89 6.91 -0.33
N VAL A 113 9.81 7.31 -0.98
CA VAL A 113 9.07 6.49 -1.96
C VAL A 113 9.96 6.03 -3.12
N ASP A 114 11.00 6.82 -3.46
CA ASP A 114 11.98 6.44 -4.48
C ASP A 114 12.67 5.09 -4.19
N LEU A 115 12.78 4.70 -2.91
CA LEU A 115 13.30 3.38 -2.54
C LEU A 115 12.34 2.27 -2.97
N ILE A 116 11.03 2.48 -2.81
CA ILE A 116 10.00 1.53 -3.26
C ILE A 116 10.06 1.42 -4.78
N VAL A 117 10.05 2.56 -5.48
CA VAL A 117 10.12 2.62 -6.95
C VAL A 117 11.39 1.93 -7.47
N SER A 118 12.55 2.21 -6.85
CA SER A 118 13.82 1.59 -7.20
C SER A 118 13.80 0.07 -6.99
N HIS A 119 13.24 -0.39 -5.86
CA HIS A 119 13.11 -1.82 -5.58
C HIS A 119 12.18 -2.50 -6.59
N MET A 120 10.99 -1.97 -6.80
CA MET A 120 10.00 -2.55 -7.71
C MET A 120 10.49 -2.56 -9.16
N SER A 121 11.30 -1.59 -9.56
CA SER A 121 11.92 -1.55 -10.89
C SER A 121 12.97 -2.64 -11.14
N LYS A 122 13.51 -3.24 -10.07
CA LYS A 122 14.49 -4.34 -10.14
C LYS A 122 13.82 -5.71 -10.16
N ILE A 123 12.60 -5.79 -9.64
CA ILE A 123 11.80 -7.01 -9.73
C ILE A 123 11.42 -7.15 -11.21
N ASN A 124 11.50 -8.35 -11.74
CA ASN A 124 11.39 -8.65 -13.17
C ASN A 124 9.94 -8.52 -13.69
N TYR A 125 9.31 -7.35 -13.46
CA TYR A 125 7.98 -6.98 -13.95
C TYR A 125 8.11 -5.80 -14.93
N PRO A 126 8.26 -6.04 -16.24
CA PRO A 126 8.39 -4.98 -17.25
C PRO A 126 7.25 -3.96 -17.19
N ASP A 127 6.04 -4.44 -17.01
CA ASP A 127 4.84 -3.60 -16.96
C ASP A 127 4.80 -2.70 -15.72
N PHE A 128 5.29 -3.20 -14.60
CA PHE A 128 5.37 -2.45 -13.35
C PHE A 128 6.35 -1.27 -13.47
N LYS A 129 7.52 -1.53 -14.05
CA LYS A 129 8.52 -0.49 -14.32
C LYS A 129 7.95 0.61 -15.22
N TYR A 130 7.22 0.24 -16.24
CA TYR A 130 6.56 1.18 -17.14
C TYR A 130 5.51 2.02 -16.40
N MET A 131 4.65 1.40 -15.60
CA MET A 131 3.62 2.10 -14.84
C MET A 131 4.22 3.11 -13.85
N LEU A 132 5.20 2.70 -13.06
CA LEU A 132 5.81 3.57 -12.05
C LEU A 132 6.58 4.73 -12.70
N ALA A 133 7.41 4.45 -13.71
CA ALA A 133 8.25 5.45 -14.35
C ALA A 133 7.46 6.50 -15.15
N ARG A 134 6.26 6.16 -15.63
CA ARG A 134 5.49 7.00 -16.56
C ARG A 134 4.20 7.56 -15.99
N LYS A 135 3.61 6.89 -14.99
CA LYS A 135 2.27 7.21 -14.49
C LYS A 135 2.25 7.70 -13.04
N TYR A 136 3.36 7.62 -12.33
CA TYR A 136 3.45 8.20 -11.01
C TYR A 136 3.58 9.72 -11.15
N LEU A 137 2.52 10.43 -10.80
CA LEU A 137 2.47 11.87 -10.81
C LEU A 137 2.54 12.38 -9.37
N LYS A 138 3.54 13.22 -9.08
CA LYS A 138 3.54 13.97 -7.83
C LYS A 138 2.39 14.97 -7.85
N THR A 139 1.49 14.86 -6.89
CA THR A 139 0.32 15.75 -6.80
C THR A 139 0.62 17.10 -6.16
N ASN A 140 1.82 17.31 -5.61
CA ASN A 140 2.27 18.62 -5.17
C ASN A 140 2.57 19.50 -6.39
N LEU A 141 1.51 19.97 -7.02
CA LEU A 141 1.58 21.11 -7.93
C LEU A 141 1.87 22.34 -7.08
N GLU A 142 3.13 22.54 -6.70
CA GLU A 142 3.58 23.87 -6.35
C GLU A 142 3.22 24.76 -7.54
N GLN A 143 2.57 25.90 -7.28
CA GLN A 143 2.33 26.92 -8.29
C GLN A 143 3.71 27.41 -8.76
N HIS A 144 4.28 26.72 -9.72
CA HIS A 144 5.48 27.22 -10.37
C HIS A 144 5.06 28.42 -11.22
N ASN A 145 5.62 29.58 -10.93
CA ASN A 145 5.59 30.71 -11.86
C ASN A 145 6.26 30.27 -13.15
N VAL A 146 5.45 29.83 -14.09
CA VAL A 146 5.93 29.37 -15.38
C VAL A 146 6.37 30.56 -16.20
N THR A 147 7.68 30.81 -16.23
CA THR A 147 8.30 31.88 -17.03
C THR A 147 8.63 31.43 -18.46
N LYS A 148 8.46 30.14 -18.75
CA LYS A 148 8.79 29.56 -20.07
C LYS A 148 7.53 29.46 -20.95
N LYS A 149 7.72 29.58 -22.25
CA LYS A 149 6.69 29.25 -23.24
C LYS A 149 6.41 27.76 -23.17
N ILE A 150 5.14 27.39 -23.06
CA ILE A 150 4.68 26.01 -23.01
C ILE A 150 3.97 25.72 -24.33
N ALA A 151 4.33 24.62 -24.95
CA ALA A 151 3.62 24.06 -26.10
C ALA A 151 2.99 22.73 -25.70
N ILE A 152 1.73 22.57 -26.01
CA ILE A 152 0.99 21.32 -25.80
C ILE A 152 0.71 20.74 -27.18
N HIS A 153 1.20 19.51 -27.42
CA HIS A 153 0.83 18.74 -28.62
C HIS A 153 -0.23 17.73 -28.21
N LEU A 154 -1.45 17.91 -28.72
CA LEU A 154 -2.58 17.03 -28.44
C LEU A 154 -2.79 16.07 -29.62
N HIS A 155 -2.53 14.77 -29.39
CA HIS A 155 -2.88 13.70 -30.29
C HIS A 155 -4.18 13.03 -29.87
N VAL A 156 -5.25 13.25 -30.63
CA VAL A 156 -6.59 12.72 -30.32
C VAL A 156 -6.91 11.56 -31.25
N PHE A 157 -7.09 10.39 -30.73
CA PHE A 157 -7.57 9.23 -31.47
C PHE A 157 -9.11 9.21 -31.57
N TYR A 158 -9.79 9.57 -30.47
CA TYR A 158 -11.25 9.68 -30.41
C TYR A 158 -11.65 11.15 -30.48
N VAL A 159 -12.11 11.59 -31.67
CA VAL A 159 -12.40 13.00 -31.95
C VAL A 159 -13.58 13.55 -31.12
N ASP A 160 -14.48 12.70 -30.70
CA ASP A 160 -15.59 13.01 -29.81
C ASP A 160 -15.15 13.47 -28.39
N LEU A 161 -13.93 13.10 -27.98
CA LEU A 161 -13.35 13.55 -26.72
C LEU A 161 -12.60 14.89 -26.81
N LEU A 162 -12.45 15.46 -28.02
CA LEU A 162 -11.68 16.69 -28.22
C LEU A 162 -12.15 17.84 -27.33
N GLN A 163 -13.48 18.02 -27.21
CA GLN A 163 -14.04 19.11 -26.42
C GLN A 163 -13.71 18.97 -24.94
N GLU A 164 -13.74 17.75 -24.41
CA GLU A 164 -13.38 17.45 -23.02
C GLU A 164 -11.92 17.82 -22.72
N PHE A 165 -11.01 17.54 -23.65
CA PHE A 165 -9.61 17.96 -23.52
C PHE A 165 -9.46 19.49 -23.54
N LEU A 166 -10.14 20.17 -24.45
CA LEU A 166 -10.08 21.63 -24.55
C LEU A 166 -10.65 22.30 -23.29
N ASP A 167 -11.74 21.78 -22.75
CA ASP A 167 -12.34 22.26 -21.50
C ASP A 167 -11.38 22.05 -20.31
N SER A 168 -10.70 20.93 -20.26
CA SER A 168 -9.67 20.64 -19.25
C SER A 168 -8.47 21.60 -19.36
N PHE A 169 -8.01 21.87 -20.57
CA PHE A 169 -6.90 22.80 -20.80
C PHE A 169 -7.25 24.24 -20.48
N SER A 170 -8.51 24.64 -20.65
CA SER A 170 -8.99 25.98 -20.31
C SER A 170 -8.84 26.31 -18.81
N GLN A 171 -8.70 25.29 -17.96
CA GLN A 171 -8.51 25.44 -16.52
C GLN A 171 -7.05 25.68 -16.12
N PHE A 172 -6.12 25.63 -17.06
CA PHE A 172 -4.72 25.87 -16.75
C PHE A 172 -4.47 27.34 -16.38
N LEU A 173 -3.72 27.56 -15.32
CA LEU A 173 -3.37 28.90 -14.83
C LEU A 173 -2.17 29.51 -15.55
N PHE A 174 -1.73 28.95 -16.64
CA PHE A 174 -0.59 29.44 -17.44
C PHE A 174 -0.96 29.47 -18.93
N SER A 175 -0.24 30.32 -19.69
CA SER A 175 -0.41 30.42 -21.13
C SER A 175 0.32 29.30 -21.85
N TYR A 176 -0.29 28.76 -22.88
CA TYR A 176 0.28 27.71 -23.74
C TYR A 176 -0.16 27.85 -25.18
N ASP A 177 0.65 27.34 -26.08
CA ASP A 177 0.29 27.13 -27.48
C ASP A 177 -0.19 25.69 -27.66
N LEU A 178 -1.35 25.49 -28.27
CA LEU A 178 -1.93 24.16 -28.54
C LEU A 178 -1.77 23.81 -30.00
N PHE A 179 -1.26 22.59 -30.27
CA PHE A 179 -1.04 22.05 -31.62
C PHE A 179 -1.72 20.71 -31.80
#